data_7de71f1870cd212657784fe32643bf59
#
_entry.id   7de71f1870cd212657784fe32643bf59
#
_cell.length_a   1.000
_cell.length_b   1.000
_cell.length_c   1.000
_cell.angle_alpha   90.00
_cell.angle_beta   90.00
_cell.angle_gamma   90.00
#
_symmetry.space_group_name_H-M   'P 1'
#
loop_
_entity.id
_entity.type
_entity.pdbx_description
1 polymer ?
#
loop_
_entity_poly.entity_id
_entity_poly.type
_entity_poly.pdbx_seq_one_letter_code
_entity_poly.pdbx_strand_id
1 'polypeptide(L)'
;MSPARARTSGAAIVAAARELLEDGGLEAVSMAGVAQRVGIRPPSLYKHFGDRSDLLAAVMTDTALDLGRILTDVVERSDEDPTAQLHALAAAYRSFALATPRAAALLFADVAAGATPTLESQAEAVRPVLRVAEAMVGPTKALAAARVLTAFAYGFTSMESAGAFHLGGEVDDAYQLGLSVLAFGLERAAAGTSQEAAR
;
A
#
# COMPACT_ATOMS: atom_id res chain seq x y z
N MET A 1 -37.03 -22.07 11.66
CA MET A 1 -36.39 -20.78 12.06
C MET A 1 -35.39 -20.41 10.98
N SER A 2 -35.69 -19.43 10.13
CA SER A 2 -34.73 -18.96 9.11
C SER A 2 -33.62 -18.20 9.80
N PRO A 3 -32.32 -18.45 9.43
CA PRO A 3 -31.23 -17.65 9.96
C PRO A 3 -31.43 -16.20 9.47
N ALA A 4 -31.37 -15.27 10.42
CA ALA A 4 -31.44 -13.85 10.16
C ALA A 4 -30.37 -13.52 9.10
N ARG A 5 -30.80 -13.02 7.93
CA ARG A 5 -29.92 -12.46 6.89
C ARG A 5 -29.03 -11.44 7.59
N ALA A 6 -27.75 -11.75 7.75
CA ALA A 6 -26.76 -10.77 8.15
C ALA A 6 -26.93 -9.57 7.21
N ARG A 7 -27.19 -8.39 7.77
CA ARG A 7 -27.27 -7.15 6.99
C ARG A 7 -25.92 -6.98 6.32
N THR A 8 -25.87 -7.09 5.01
CA THR A 8 -24.67 -6.90 4.24
C THR A 8 -24.20 -5.45 4.46
N SER A 9 -23.05 -5.32 5.08
CA SER A 9 -22.44 -4.01 5.31
C SER A 9 -21.61 -3.56 4.10
N GLY A 10 -21.36 -2.26 3.95
CA GLY A 10 -20.42 -1.74 2.95
C GLY A 10 -19.04 -2.40 3.07
N ALA A 11 -18.56 -2.62 4.30
CA ALA A 11 -17.28 -3.31 4.55
C ALA A 11 -17.27 -4.76 4.02
N ALA A 12 -18.36 -5.53 4.18
CA ALA A 12 -18.44 -6.88 3.63
C ALA A 12 -18.45 -6.89 2.09
N ILE A 13 -19.04 -5.87 1.48
CA ILE A 13 -19.02 -5.70 0.01
C ILE A 13 -17.61 -5.37 -0.47
N VAL A 14 -16.91 -4.46 0.20
CA VAL A 14 -15.51 -4.11 -0.12
C VAL A 14 -14.60 -5.31 0.05
N ALA A 15 -14.72 -6.08 1.12
CA ALA A 15 -13.94 -7.31 1.33
C ALA A 15 -14.15 -8.32 0.19
N ALA A 16 -15.40 -8.57 -0.21
CA ALA A 16 -15.71 -9.45 -1.33
C ALA A 16 -15.18 -8.93 -2.67
N ALA A 17 -15.15 -7.61 -2.87
CA ALA A 17 -14.56 -7.00 -4.06
C ALA A 17 -13.02 -7.15 -4.09
N ARG A 18 -12.34 -7.04 -2.92
CA ARG A 18 -10.90 -7.32 -2.78
C ARG A 18 -10.56 -8.78 -3.09
N GLU A 19 -11.37 -9.73 -2.59
CA GLU A 19 -11.20 -11.15 -2.93
C GLU A 19 -11.31 -11.38 -4.45
N LEU A 20 -12.34 -10.82 -5.10
CA LEU A 20 -12.51 -10.93 -6.54
C LEU A 20 -11.35 -10.27 -7.31
N LEU A 21 -10.82 -9.16 -6.80
CA LEU A 21 -9.64 -8.51 -7.37
C LEU A 21 -8.44 -9.45 -7.32
N GLU A 22 -8.17 -10.10 -6.20
CA GLU A 22 -7.04 -11.02 -6.06
C GLU A 22 -7.25 -12.31 -6.87
N ASP A 23 -8.47 -12.82 -6.99
CA ASP A 23 -8.77 -14.03 -7.76
C ASP A 23 -8.66 -13.82 -9.26
N GLY A 24 -9.26 -12.74 -9.79
CA GLY A 24 -9.48 -12.56 -11.23
C GLY A 24 -9.04 -11.21 -11.82
N GLY A 25 -8.38 -10.35 -11.02
CA GLY A 25 -7.96 -9.02 -11.46
C GLY A 25 -9.11 -8.02 -11.55
N LEU A 26 -8.78 -6.86 -12.10
CA LEU A 26 -9.70 -5.72 -12.16
C LEU A 26 -11.00 -6.04 -12.92
N GLU A 27 -10.93 -6.89 -13.93
CA GLU A 27 -12.11 -7.29 -14.73
C GLU A 27 -13.10 -8.16 -13.96
N ALA A 28 -12.63 -8.90 -12.95
CA ALA A 28 -13.51 -9.70 -12.09
C ALA A 28 -14.34 -8.82 -11.13
N VAL A 29 -13.87 -7.62 -10.81
CA VAL A 29 -14.57 -6.69 -9.93
C VAL A 29 -15.70 -5.99 -10.70
N SER A 30 -16.86 -6.63 -10.78
CA SER A 30 -18.08 -6.07 -11.37
C SER A 30 -19.19 -6.00 -10.33
N MET A 31 -20.15 -5.07 -10.50
CA MET A 31 -21.30 -4.94 -9.60
C MET A 31 -22.09 -6.26 -9.48
N ALA A 32 -22.25 -6.98 -10.58
CA ALA A 32 -22.92 -8.29 -10.59
C ALA A 32 -22.10 -9.37 -9.88
N GLY A 33 -20.79 -9.45 -10.16
CA GLY A 33 -19.88 -10.43 -9.54
C GLY A 33 -19.79 -10.26 -8.02
N VAL A 34 -19.66 -9.02 -7.55
CA VAL A 34 -19.61 -8.71 -6.12
C VAL A 34 -20.96 -9.00 -5.44
N ALA A 35 -22.08 -8.62 -6.07
CA ALA A 35 -23.41 -8.94 -5.55
C ALA A 35 -23.62 -10.46 -5.40
N GLN A 36 -23.15 -11.24 -6.38
CA GLN A 36 -23.17 -12.70 -6.35
C GLN A 36 -22.29 -13.26 -5.23
N ARG A 37 -21.05 -12.76 -5.07
CA ARG A 37 -20.10 -13.20 -4.04
C ARG A 37 -20.65 -12.97 -2.64
N VAL A 38 -21.32 -11.83 -2.40
CA VAL A 38 -21.92 -11.47 -1.10
C VAL A 38 -23.29 -12.11 -0.90
N GLY A 39 -23.90 -12.70 -1.92
CA GLY A 39 -25.19 -13.36 -1.85
C GLY A 39 -26.39 -12.38 -1.79
N ILE A 40 -26.26 -11.20 -2.39
CA ILE A 40 -27.34 -10.22 -2.49
C ILE A 40 -27.75 -9.99 -3.95
N ARG A 41 -28.90 -9.34 -4.14
CA ARG A 41 -29.32 -8.91 -5.50
C ARG A 41 -28.59 -7.62 -5.89
N PRO A 42 -28.21 -7.43 -7.17
CA PRO A 42 -27.53 -6.21 -7.65
C PRO A 42 -28.19 -4.89 -7.22
N PRO A 43 -29.53 -4.72 -7.20
CA PRO A 43 -30.16 -3.50 -6.70
C PRO A 43 -29.84 -3.16 -5.24
N SER A 44 -29.49 -4.18 -4.42
CA SER A 44 -29.08 -3.94 -3.04
C SER A 44 -27.67 -3.42 -2.95
N LEU A 45 -26.77 -3.79 -3.88
CA LEU A 45 -25.40 -3.27 -3.98
C LEU A 45 -25.41 -1.79 -4.34
N TYR A 46 -26.26 -1.39 -5.29
CA TYR A 46 -26.41 0.00 -5.72
C TYR A 46 -26.94 0.96 -4.63
N LYS A 47 -27.41 0.44 -3.49
CA LYS A 47 -27.71 1.25 -2.30
C LYS A 47 -26.44 1.66 -1.51
N HIS A 48 -25.34 0.95 -1.71
CA HIS A 48 -24.06 1.19 -1.02
C HIS A 48 -23.06 1.91 -1.92
N PHE A 49 -23.04 1.58 -3.21
CA PHE A 49 -22.10 2.12 -4.20
C PHE A 49 -22.88 2.48 -5.47
N GLY A 50 -22.73 3.71 -5.94
CA GLY A 50 -23.43 4.22 -7.11
C GLY A 50 -23.08 3.46 -8.38
N ASP A 51 -21.81 3.11 -8.53
CA ASP A 51 -21.28 2.36 -9.66
C ASP A 51 -20.01 1.56 -9.30
N ARG A 52 -19.39 0.97 -10.31
CA ARG A 52 -18.14 0.22 -10.18
C ARG A 52 -16.97 1.11 -9.75
N SER A 53 -16.95 2.37 -10.18
CA SER A 53 -15.88 3.31 -9.84
C SER A 53 -15.91 3.65 -8.35
N ASP A 54 -17.08 3.91 -7.79
CA ASP A 54 -17.27 4.12 -6.35
C ASP A 54 -16.83 2.90 -5.54
N LEU A 55 -17.16 1.70 -6.02
CA LEU A 55 -16.74 0.45 -5.37
C LEU A 55 -15.22 0.28 -5.41
N LEU A 56 -14.57 0.55 -6.54
CA LEU A 56 -13.12 0.50 -6.67
C LEU A 56 -12.42 1.55 -5.80
N ALA A 57 -12.95 2.76 -5.73
CA ALA A 57 -12.45 3.81 -4.84
C ALA A 57 -12.52 3.37 -3.36
N ALA A 58 -13.59 2.68 -2.97
CA ALA A 58 -13.73 2.12 -1.63
C ALA A 58 -12.74 0.97 -1.37
N VAL A 59 -12.49 0.10 -2.36
CA VAL A 59 -11.46 -0.94 -2.29
C VAL A 59 -10.07 -0.33 -2.12
N MET A 60 -9.73 0.70 -2.90
CA MET A 60 -8.46 1.42 -2.79
C MET A 60 -8.31 2.08 -1.43
N THR A 61 -9.36 2.74 -0.94
CA THR A 61 -9.39 3.37 0.39
C THR A 61 -9.15 2.35 1.51
N ASP A 62 -9.87 1.24 1.48
CA ASP A 62 -9.72 0.16 2.47
C ASP A 62 -8.31 -0.46 2.43
N THR A 63 -7.77 -0.69 1.23
CA THR A 63 -6.40 -1.19 1.04
C THR A 63 -5.35 -0.21 1.56
N ALA A 64 -5.52 1.10 1.32
CA ALA A 64 -4.62 2.13 1.83
C ALA A 64 -4.65 2.21 3.37
N LEU A 65 -5.83 2.14 3.98
CA LEU A 65 -5.99 2.12 5.43
C LEU A 65 -5.39 0.87 6.07
N ASP A 66 -5.56 -0.30 5.44
CA ASP A 66 -4.92 -1.55 5.90
C ASP A 66 -3.40 -1.44 5.89
N LEU A 67 -2.83 -0.98 4.77
CA LEU A 67 -1.39 -0.76 4.65
C LEU A 67 -0.91 0.26 5.70
N GLY A 68 -1.59 1.38 5.85
CA GLY A 68 -1.26 2.41 6.84
C GLY A 68 -1.21 1.87 8.27
N ARG A 69 -2.18 1.02 8.65
CA ARG A 69 -2.19 0.35 9.97
C ARG A 69 -1.00 -0.59 10.14
N ILE A 70 -0.72 -1.44 9.15
CA ILE A 70 0.42 -2.38 9.16
C ILE A 70 1.74 -1.62 9.34
N LEU A 71 1.95 -0.57 8.55
CA LEU A 71 3.18 0.22 8.60
C LEU A 71 3.32 1.00 9.91
N THR A 72 2.23 1.53 10.45
CA THR A 72 2.21 2.21 11.75
C THR A 72 2.58 1.25 12.87
N ASP A 73 1.92 0.10 12.94
CA ASP A 73 2.17 -0.95 13.93
C ASP A 73 3.62 -1.42 13.94
N VAL A 74 4.22 -1.54 12.75
CA VAL A 74 5.62 -1.98 12.62
C VAL A 74 6.57 -0.92 13.16
N VAL A 75 6.37 0.36 12.82
CA VAL A 75 7.22 1.46 13.32
C VAL A 75 7.10 1.61 14.84
N GLU A 76 5.89 1.48 15.39
CA GLU A 76 5.66 1.60 16.84
C GLU A 76 6.29 0.46 17.66
N ARG A 77 6.52 -0.70 17.03
CA ARG A 77 7.17 -1.88 17.67
C ARG A 77 8.64 -2.00 17.37
N SER A 78 9.18 -1.20 16.44
CA SER A 78 10.60 -1.19 16.09
C SER A 78 11.40 -0.34 17.07
N ASP A 79 12.71 -0.56 17.11
CA ASP A 79 13.66 0.31 17.80
C ASP A 79 13.53 1.76 17.29
N GLU A 80 13.94 2.74 18.10
CA GLU A 80 13.90 4.17 17.74
C GLU A 80 14.92 4.56 16.64
N ASP A 81 15.80 3.63 16.23
CA ASP A 81 16.73 3.84 15.12
C ASP A 81 15.99 3.98 13.78
N PRO A 82 16.09 5.14 13.10
CA PRO A 82 15.37 5.36 11.84
C PRO A 82 15.77 4.39 10.74
N THR A 83 17.01 3.89 10.72
CA THR A 83 17.48 2.92 9.74
C THR A 83 16.84 1.55 9.97
N ALA A 84 16.75 1.10 11.22
CA ALA A 84 16.01 -0.11 11.58
C ALA A 84 14.53 0.01 11.24
N GLN A 85 13.90 1.16 11.51
CA GLN A 85 12.51 1.45 11.14
C GLN A 85 12.28 1.43 9.63
N LEU A 86 13.22 1.95 8.83
CA LEU A 86 13.16 1.87 7.37
C LEU A 86 13.13 0.41 6.89
N HIS A 87 14.05 -0.43 7.40
CA HIS A 87 14.08 -1.85 7.04
C HIS A 87 12.79 -2.57 7.43
N ALA A 88 12.25 -2.28 8.61
CA ALA A 88 11.00 -2.84 9.09
C ALA A 88 9.79 -2.42 8.23
N LEU A 89 9.70 -1.14 7.86
CA LEU A 89 8.68 -0.62 6.93
C LEU A 89 8.74 -1.32 5.57
N ALA A 90 9.95 -1.42 5.01
CA ALA A 90 10.17 -2.02 3.70
C ALA A 90 9.81 -3.51 3.68
N ALA A 91 10.17 -4.25 4.74
CA ALA A 91 9.80 -5.65 4.91
C ALA A 91 8.28 -5.84 5.05
N ALA A 92 7.62 -4.98 5.83
CA ALA A 92 6.17 -5.02 6.02
C ALA A 92 5.42 -4.70 4.71
N TYR A 93 5.86 -3.67 3.98
CA TYR A 93 5.29 -3.35 2.67
C TYR A 93 5.47 -4.51 1.68
N ARG A 94 6.68 -5.09 1.58
CA ARG A 94 6.94 -6.23 0.68
C ARG A 94 6.06 -7.43 1.01
N SER A 95 5.94 -7.77 2.30
CA SER A 95 5.06 -8.85 2.75
C SER A 95 3.60 -8.60 2.37
N PHE A 96 3.11 -7.37 2.57
CA PHE A 96 1.77 -6.96 2.16
C PHE A 96 1.58 -7.07 0.64
N ALA A 97 2.52 -6.53 -0.14
CA ALA A 97 2.43 -6.52 -1.60
C ALA A 97 2.52 -7.92 -2.22
N LEU A 98 3.31 -8.83 -1.64
CA LEU A 98 3.40 -10.22 -2.11
C LEU A 98 2.17 -11.04 -1.70
N ALA A 99 1.54 -10.72 -0.56
CA ALA A 99 0.32 -11.40 -0.11
C ALA A 99 -0.93 -10.93 -0.88
N THR A 100 -0.98 -9.67 -1.29
CA THR A 100 -2.11 -9.06 -2.00
C THR A 100 -1.64 -8.23 -3.20
N PRO A 101 -1.04 -8.88 -4.23
CA PRO A 101 -0.30 -8.17 -5.27
C PRO A 101 -1.19 -7.27 -6.13
N ARG A 102 -2.44 -7.66 -6.38
CA ARG A 102 -3.35 -6.87 -7.20
C ARG A 102 -3.94 -5.68 -6.44
N ALA A 103 -4.24 -5.84 -5.15
CA ALA A 103 -4.68 -4.73 -4.31
C ALA A 103 -3.54 -3.73 -4.07
N ALA A 104 -2.32 -4.20 -3.84
CA ALA A 104 -1.14 -3.35 -3.73
C ALA A 104 -0.86 -2.58 -5.03
N ALA A 105 -0.93 -3.24 -6.18
CA ALA A 105 -0.77 -2.60 -7.49
C ALA A 105 -1.87 -1.56 -7.76
N LEU A 106 -3.10 -1.83 -7.32
CA LEU A 106 -4.24 -0.93 -7.50
C LEU A 106 -4.03 0.43 -6.82
N LEU A 107 -3.27 0.50 -5.70
CA LEU A 107 -2.97 1.76 -5.01
C LEU A 107 -2.20 2.78 -5.87
N PHE A 108 -1.46 2.29 -6.88
CA PHE A 108 -0.61 3.11 -7.76
C PHE A 108 -1.12 3.10 -9.21
N ALA A 109 -2.21 2.39 -9.50
CA ALA A 109 -2.77 2.31 -10.82
C ALA A 109 -3.56 3.58 -11.18
N ASP A 110 -3.40 4.04 -12.42
CA ASP A 110 -4.35 4.98 -13.02
C ASP A 110 -5.60 4.19 -13.42
N VAL A 111 -6.59 4.15 -12.53
CA VAL A 111 -7.84 3.45 -12.77
C VAL A 111 -8.77 4.39 -13.53
N ALA A 112 -9.16 3.99 -14.73
CA ALA A 112 -10.11 4.72 -15.56
C ALA A 112 -11.37 5.13 -14.77
N ALA A 113 -11.90 6.31 -15.06
CA ALA A 113 -13.14 6.87 -14.50
C ALA A 113 -13.07 7.42 -13.05
N GLY A 114 -11.91 7.88 -12.57
CA GLY A 114 -11.84 8.69 -11.36
C GLY A 114 -11.91 7.93 -10.03
N ALA A 115 -11.76 6.61 -10.05
CA ALA A 115 -11.61 5.83 -8.82
C ALA A 115 -10.27 6.18 -8.17
N THR A 116 -10.31 6.86 -7.03
CA THR A 116 -9.13 7.20 -6.23
C THR A 116 -9.42 6.94 -4.75
N PRO A 117 -8.42 6.53 -3.95
CA PRO A 117 -8.59 6.48 -2.52
C PRO A 117 -8.84 7.89 -1.96
N THR A 118 -9.47 7.98 -0.80
CA THR A 118 -9.67 9.29 -0.15
C THR A 118 -8.33 9.92 0.23
N LEU A 119 -8.26 11.24 0.26
CA LEU A 119 -7.05 11.97 0.70
C LEU A 119 -6.64 11.57 2.12
N GLU A 120 -7.61 11.30 2.98
CA GLU A 120 -7.36 10.83 4.35
C GLU A 120 -6.68 9.45 4.36
N SER A 121 -7.19 8.48 3.60
CA SER A 121 -6.59 7.14 3.52
C SER A 121 -5.19 7.15 2.90
N GLN A 122 -4.97 8.01 1.91
CA GLN A 122 -3.63 8.21 1.34
C GLN A 122 -2.66 8.79 2.38
N ALA A 123 -3.11 9.80 3.16
CA ALA A 123 -2.31 10.40 4.22
C ALA A 123 -1.97 9.38 5.32
N GLU A 124 -2.94 8.54 5.72
CA GLU A 124 -2.71 7.46 6.69
C GLU A 124 -1.64 6.47 6.19
N ALA A 125 -1.72 6.02 4.95
CA ALA A 125 -0.76 5.07 4.37
C ALA A 125 0.66 5.66 4.29
N VAL A 126 0.80 6.95 4.04
CA VAL A 126 2.10 7.63 3.85
C VAL A 126 2.72 8.11 5.17
N ARG A 127 1.91 8.36 6.20
CA ARG A 127 2.36 8.94 7.48
C ARG A 127 3.55 8.21 8.12
N PRO A 128 3.56 6.87 8.28
CA PRO A 128 4.71 6.17 8.89
C PRO A 128 5.98 6.31 8.05
N VAL A 129 5.86 6.29 6.72
CA VAL A 129 7.01 6.46 5.82
C VAL A 129 7.58 7.87 5.92
N LEU A 130 6.71 8.91 5.95
CA LEU A 130 7.13 10.30 6.12
C LEU A 130 7.82 10.52 7.47
N ARG A 131 7.30 9.94 8.55
CA ARG A 131 7.90 10.05 9.89
C ARG A 131 9.32 9.49 9.93
N VAL A 132 9.53 8.31 9.37
CA VAL A 132 10.85 7.68 9.31
C VAL A 132 11.79 8.47 8.40
N ALA A 133 11.30 8.89 7.23
CA ALA A 133 12.07 9.73 6.32
C ALA A 133 12.49 11.07 6.97
N GLU A 134 11.58 11.71 7.72
CA GLU A 134 11.88 12.95 8.45
C GLU A 134 12.95 12.73 9.53
N ALA A 135 12.87 11.63 10.27
CA ALA A 135 13.88 11.27 11.25
C ALA A 135 15.27 11.04 10.62
N MET A 136 15.31 10.50 9.38
CA MET A 136 16.56 10.25 8.65
C MET A 136 17.19 11.50 8.03
N VAL A 137 16.37 12.38 7.42
CA VAL A 137 16.89 13.48 6.56
C VAL A 137 16.42 14.88 6.97
N GLY A 138 15.65 14.99 8.03
CA GLY A 138 15.02 16.23 8.49
C GLY A 138 13.81 16.65 7.64
N PRO A 139 13.02 17.64 8.12
CA PRO A 139 11.71 17.99 7.55
C PRO A 139 11.78 18.49 6.11
N THR A 140 12.86 19.22 5.74
CA THR A 140 13.00 19.80 4.40
C THR A 140 13.09 18.74 3.30
N LYS A 141 13.70 17.59 3.59
CA LYS A 141 13.95 16.52 2.61
C LYS A 141 13.02 15.31 2.80
N ALA A 142 12.22 15.28 3.88
CA ALA A 142 11.38 14.12 4.23
C ALA A 142 10.48 13.64 3.09
N LEU A 143 9.79 14.55 2.42
CA LEU A 143 8.89 14.18 1.32
C LEU A 143 9.65 13.59 0.12
N ALA A 144 10.81 14.14 -0.22
CA ALA A 144 11.64 13.61 -1.31
C ALA A 144 12.17 12.21 -0.96
N ALA A 145 12.67 12.02 0.27
CA ALA A 145 13.13 10.73 0.76
C ALA A 145 11.99 9.69 0.79
N ALA A 146 10.81 10.05 1.31
CA ALA A 146 9.65 9.17 1.31
C ALA A 146 9.26 8.71 -0.10
N ARG A 147 9.30 9.60 -1.09
CA ARG A 147 9.03 9.27 -2.50
C ARG A 147 10.04 8.28 -3.07
N VAL A 148 11.33 8.46 -2.77
CA VAL A 148 12.39 7.53 -3.22
C VAL A 148 12.20 6.16 -2.60
N LEU A 149 11.96 6.11 -1.29
CA LEU A 149 11.71 4.85 -0.56
C LEU A 149 10.47 4.11 -1.09
N THR A 150 9.38 4.83 -1.31
CA THR A 150 8.13 4.25 -1.85
C THR A 150 8.35 3.75 -3.28
N ALA A 151 9.04 4.53 -4.13
CA ALA A 151 9.31 4.13 -5.51
C ALA A 151 10.18 2.87 -5.59
N PHE A 152 11.21 2.77 -4.74
CA PHE A 152 12.03 1.58 -4.65
C PHE A 152 11.20 0.37 -4.20
N ALA A 153 10.49 0.48 -3.07
CA ALA A 153 9.72 -0.62 -2.51
C ALA A 153 8.65 -1.10 -3.49
N TYR A 154 7.87 -0.19 -4.07
CA TYR A 154 6.85 -0.52 -5.07
C TYR A 154 7.45 -1.13 -6.34
N GLY A 155 8.48 -0.51 -6.92
CA GLY A 155 9.08 -0.98 -8.17
C GLY A 155 9.71 -2.36 -8.01
N PHE A 156 10.46 -2.57 -6.94
CA PHE A 156 11.09 -3.86 -6.67
C PHE A 156 10.06 -4.97 -6.47
N THR A 157 9.06 -4.75 -5.58
CA THR A 157 8.03 -5.77 -5.30
C THR A 157 7.12 -6.03 -6.50
N SER A 158 6.86 -5.03 -7.34
CA SER A 158 6.12 -5.21 -8.60
C SER A 158 6.87 -6.10 -9.58
N MET A 159 8.18 -5.90 -9.73
CA MET A 159 9.03 -6.76 -10.56
C MET A 159 9.11 -8.18 -10.00
N GLU A 160 9.25 -8.31 -8.69
CA GLU A 160 9.27 -9.61 -8.00
C GLU A 160 7.96 -10.38 -8.20
N SER A 161 6.80 -9.71 -7.97
CA SER A 161 5.46 -10.31 -8.17
C SER A 161 5.21 -10.72 -9.62
N ALA A 162 5.79 -9.99 -10.58
CA ALA A 162 5.73 -10.32 -12.00
C ALA A 162 6.71 -11.43 -12.39
N GLY A 163 7.53 -11.93 -11.46
CA GLY A 163 8.56 -12.93 -11.73
C GLY A 163 9.68 -12.42 -12.65
N ALA A 164 10.00 -11.11 -12.62
CA ALA A 164 10.95 -10.50 -13.55
C ALA A 164 12.43 -10.78 -13.23
N PHE A 165 12.75 -11.32 -12.08
CA PHE A 165 14.13 -11.63 -11.66
C PHE A 165 14.54 -13.06 -12.10
N HIS A 166 15.02 -13.21 -13.35
CA HIS A 166 15.29 -14.52 -13.95
C HIS A 166 16.78 -14.93 -13.96
N LEU A 167 17.69 -14.02 -13.58
CA LEU A 167 19.13 -14.25 -13.76
C LEU A 167 19.78 -15.06 -12.62
N GLY A 168 18.98 -15.58 -11.70
CA GLY A 168 19.48 -16.30 -10.51
C GLY A 168 19.92 -15.35 -9.38
N GLY A 169 20.43 -15.94 -8.28
CA GLY A 169 20.71 -15.24 -7.03
C GLY A 169 19.45 -15.11 -6.16
N GLU A 170 19.66 -14.76 -4.89
CA GLU A 170 18.57 -14.57 -3.95
C GLU A 170 17.96 -13.16 -4.11
N VAL A 171 16.67 -13.10 -4.42
CA VAL A 171 15.95 -11.84 -4.60
C VAL A 171 15.95 -11.01 -3.30
N ASP A 172 15.93 -11.69 -2.15
CA ASP A 172 16.01 -11.07 -0.84
C ASP A 172 17.33 -10.31 -0.65
N ASP A 173 18.47 -10.89 -1.02
CA ASP A 173 19.78 -10.24 -0.95
C ASP A 173 19.80 -8.93 -1.75
N ALA A 174 19.22 -8.93 -2.94
CA ALA A 174 19.12 -7.74 -3.78
C ALA A 174 18.22 -6.67 -3.16
N TYR A 175 17.10 -7.06 -2.53
CA TYR A 175 16.22 -6.14 -1.82
C TYR A 175 16.92 -5.49 -0.63
N GLN A 176 17.60 -6.28 0.21
CA GLN A 176 18.34 -5.80 1.38
C GLN A 176 19.52 -4.89 0.97
N LEU A 177 20.22 -5.23 -0.10
CA LEU A 177 21.27 -4.38 -0.65
C LEU A 177 20.70 -3.02 -1.07
N GLY A 178 19.59 -3.01 -1.79
CA GLY A 178 18.92 -1.78 -2.21
C GLY A 178 18.52 -0.90 -1.03
N LEU A 179 17.95 -1.48 0.02
CA LEU A 179 17.61 -0.75 1.26
C LEU A 179 18.84 -0.17 1.95
N SER A 180 19.91 -0.94 2.06
CA SER A 180 21.17 -0.50 2.67
C SER A 180 21.80 0.67 1.91
N VAL A 181 21.78 0.61 0.58
CA VAL A 181 22.27 1.71 -0.29
C VAL A 181 21.42 2.97 -0.11
N LEU A 182 20.10 2.83 -0.04
CA LEU A 182 19.18 3.95 0.18
C LEU A 182 19.38 4.56 1.57
N ALA A 183 19.46 3.75 2.62
CA ALA A 183 19.70 4.23 3.99
C ALA A 183 21.00 5.04 4.06
N PHE A 184 22.10 4.48 3.58
CA PHE A 184 23.39 5.16 3.53
C PHE A 184 23.32 6.49 2.73
N GLY A 185 22.67 6.49 1.56
CA GLY A 185 22.48 7.67 0.74
C GLY A 185 21.69 8.77 1.45
N LEU A 186 20.64 8.41 2.18
CA LEU A 186 19.81 9.34 2.95
C LEU A 186 20.59 9.94 4.12
N GLU A 187 21.34 9.14 4.88
CA GLU A 187 22.21 9.63 5.96
C GLU A 187 23.26 10.64 5.45
N ARG A 188 23.87 10.35 4.31
CA ARG A 188 24.83 11.28 3.66
C ARG A 188 24.14 12.57 3.21
N ALA A 189 22.94 12.48 2.68
CA ALA A 189 22.16 13.64 2.27
C ALA A 189 21.76 14.53 3.46
N ALA A 190 21.51 13.96 4.64
CA ALA A 190 21.27 14.69 5.88
C ALA A 190 22.52 15.49 6.32
N ALA A 191 23.67 14.83 6.33
CA ALA A 191 24.93 15.43 6.77
C ALA A 191 25.38 16.65 5.91
N GLY A 192 25.12 16.59 4.59
CA GLY A 192 25.45 17.69 3.67
C GLY A 192 24.68 19.00 3.94
N THR A 193 23.45 18.88 4.42
CA THR A 193 22.59 20.05 4.72
C THR A 193 23.04 20.78 5.99
N SER A 194 23.58 20.04 6.97
CA SER A 194 24.09 20.65 8.22
C SER A 194 25.34 21.50 7.98
N GLN A 195 26.15 21.19 6.97
CA GLN A 195 27.32 21.97 6.58
C GLN A 195 26.98 23.23 5.79
N GLU A 196 25.92 23.22 4.97
CA GLU A 196 25.46 24.40 4.21
C GLU A 196 24.77 25.44 5.09
N ALA A 197 24.03 24.99 6.13
CA ALA A 197 23.35 25.89 7.07
C ALA A 197 24.31 26.54 8.09
N ALA A 198 25.55 26.05 8.21
CA ALA A 198 26.59 26.56 9.12
C ALA A 198 27.57 27.54 8.41
N ARG A 199 27.36 27.86 7.14
CA ARG A 199 28.14 28.83 6.34
C ARG A 199 27.34 30.11 6.08
#